data_5c05e8d33d00a8130c99967130a34e19
#
_entry.id   5c05e8d33d00a8130c99967130a34e19
#
_cell.length_a   1.000
_cell.length_b   1.000
_cell.length_c   1.000
_cell.angle_alpha   90.00
_cell.angle_beta   90.00
_cell.angle_gamma   90.00
#
_symmetry.space_group_name_H-M   'P 1'
#
loop_
_entity.id
_entity.type
_entity.pdbx_description
1 polymer ?
#
loop_
_entity_poly.entity_id
_entity_poly.type
_entity_poly.pdbx_seq_one_letter_code
_entity_poly.pdbx_strand_id
1 'polypeptide(L)'
;MFAVDASTWDRCDAECSPQRGFYYSASKHSAGQPIVAGWSYQWICQLNWAPDSWTAPLDVCRIPPTANTTNATIDQVRHLVTRLGETAEVPLFVFDAGYDPIAIGHELGDVRCEVLCRIRDDRVFHADAPPRPNRPPGTGGRPPRHGPRFKCSQPASWPEPVATLTAVDSRYGTITVNAWPRLHPRLLCRGHWRDFDQPPIVAGTVIRVEVEHLPKPTARATKTLWLWWSGAGEPDLHRCWRAYLRRFDIEHTFRFAKNTFGWTTPSVCTPEQADRWTSLVVAALTQLRLARGLVQDLRLPWERPLDVTKLTPARVRRGFRRLAATPRHTGQPTKTLTSRTRTPQRHSHRTQTTPPRHQKRPPDHATQV
;
A
#
# COMPACT_ATOMS: atom_id res chain seq x y z
N MET A 1 11.07 -2.99 -7.73
CA MET A 1 10.07 -1.91 -7.50
C MET A 1 9.15 -2.28 -6.35
N PHE A 2 8.67 -1.28 -5.61
CA PHE A 2 7.91 -1.46 -4.37
C PHE A 2 6.72 -0.50 -4.33
N ALA A 3 5.52 -0.99 -4.03
CA ALA A 3 4.38 -0.14 -3.72
C ALA A 3 4.35 0.16 -2.23
N VAL A 4 4.11 1.43 -1.89
CA VAL A 4 3.93 1.88 -0.51
C VAL A 4 2.50 2.42 -0.39
N ASP A 5 1.75 1.88 0.54
CA ASP A 5 0.38 2.34 0.77
C ASP A 5 -0.08 2.00 2.19
N ALA A 6 -1.05 2.76 2.68
CA ALA A 6 -1.61 2.58 4.01
C ALA A 6 -2.99 1.92 3.95
N SER A 7 -3.28 1.09 4.94
CA SER A 7 -4.61 0.51 5.09
C SER A 7 -5.05 0.52 6.55
N THR A 8 -6.29 0.92 6.79
CA THR A 8 -6.84 1.06 8.13
C THR A 8 -7.47 -0.25 8.61
N TRP A 9 -7.23 -0.56 9.87
CA TRP A 9 -7.98 -1.53 10.64
C TRP A 9 -9.01 -0.79 11.49
N ASP A 10 -10.25 -0.81 11.04
CA ASP A 10 -11.34 -0.07 11.66
C ASP A 10 -11.71 -0.68 13.01
N ARG A 11 -11.77 0.14 14.04
CA ARG A 11 -12.14 -0.21 15.41
C ARG A 11 -13.03 0.89 16.01
N CYS A 12 -14.10 1.22 15.31
CA CYS A 12 -15.11 2.16 15.80
C CYS A 12 -15.83 1.63 17.05
N ASP A 13 -15.86 0.30 17.21
CA ASP A 13 -16.47 -0.44 18.33
C ASP A 13 -15.64 -0.38 19.63
N ALA A 14 -14.38 0.00 19.57
CA ALA A 14 -13.44 -0.13 20.69
C ALA A 14 -12.98 1.25 21.20
N GLU A 15 -13.88 2.01 21.83
CA GLU A 15 -13.63 3.38 22.26
C GLU A 15 -12.45 3.52 23.20
N CYS A 16 -12.24 2.57 24.09
CA CYS A 16 -11.14 2.57 25.06
C CYS A 16 -9.82 2.01 24.52
N SER A 17 -9.77 1.57 23.26
CA SER A 17 -8.51 1.04 22.69
C SER A 17 -7.50 2.16 22.48
N PRO A 18 -6.26 1.99 23.00
CA PRO A 18 -5.25 3.03 22.91
C PRO A 18 -4.75 3.25 21.48
N GLN A 19 -4.22 4.43 21.21
CA GLN A 19 -3.57 4.80 19.95
C GLN A 19 -4.47 4.62 18.71
N ARG A 20 -5.80 4.70 18.86
CA ARG A 20 -6.69 4.85 17.71
C ARG A 20 -6.57 6.25 17.13
N GLY A 21 -6.47 6.34 15.83
CA GLY A 21 -6.59 7.59 15.08
C GLY A 21 -7.92 7.65 14.32
N PHE A 22 -8.17 8.78 13.67
CA PHE A 22 -9.31 8.99 12.79
C PHE A 22 -8.82 9.07 11.35
N TYR A 23 -9.38 8.22 10.48
CA TYR A 23 -8.91 8.08 9.12
C TYR A 23 -10.06 8.22 8.12
N TYR A 24 -9.78 8.88 7.00
CA TYR A 24 -10.76 8.98 5.92
C TYR A 24 -11.04 7.60 5.30
N SER A 25 -12.32 7.30 5.10
CA SER A 25 -12.78 6.10 4.39
C SER A 25 -13.99 6.44 3.54
N ALA A 26 -13.81 6.47 2.23
CA ALA A 26 -14.89 6.81 1.29
C ALA A 26 -16.07 5.84 1.31
N SER A 27 -15.84 4.59 1.72
CA SER A 27 -16.84 3.51 1.73
C SER A 27 -17.46 3.25 3.10
N LYS A 28 -16.97 3.89 4.16
CA LYS A 28 -17.43 3.70 5.53
C LYS A 28 -17.66 5.04 6.19
N HIS A 29 -18.67 5.10 7.03
CA HIS A 29 -19.06 6.32 7.74
C HIS A 29 -19.18 6.02 9.23
N SER A 30 -18.65 6.92 10.05
CA SER A 30 -18.89 6.98 11.49
C SER A 30 -19.55 8.31 11.81
N ALA A 31 -20.65 8.27 12.54
CA ALA A 31 -21.45 9.47 12.85
C ALA A 31 -21.80 10.33 11.60
N GLY A 32 -22.11 9.69 10.48
CA GLY A 32 -22.48 10.38 9.23
C GLY A 32 -21.31 11.00 8.45
N GLN A 33 -20.08 10.87 8.93
CA GLN A 33 -18.87 11.37 8.28
C GLN A 33 -18.06 10.22 7.66
N PRO A 34 -17.36 10.44 6.52
CA PRO A 34 -16.51 9.43 5.88
C PRO A 34 -15.20 9.25 6.65
N ILE A 35 -15.31 9.04 7.97
CA ILE A 35 -14.21 8.91 8.91
C ILE A 35 -14.43 7.64 9.72
N VAL A 36 -13.37 6.88 9.92
CA VAL A 36 -13.35 5.69 10.77
C VAL A 36 -12.29 5.82 11.84
N ALA A 37 -12.62 5.39 13.07
CA ALA A 37 -11.64 5.24 14.14
C ALA A 37 -10.95 3.88 14.03
N GLY A 38 -9.64 3.84 14.23
CA GLY A 38 -8.90 2.59 14.14
C GLY A 38 -7.39 2.75 14.20
N TRP A 39 -6.68 1.76 13.70
CA TRP A 39 -5.22 1.79 13.56
C TRP A 39 -4.85 1.79 12.08
N SER A 40 -3.90 2.64 11.69
CA SER A 40 -3.35 2.69 10.34
C SER A 40 -2.08 1.86 10.24
N TYR A 41 -2.02 1.00 9.23
CA TYR A 41 -0.84 0.19 8.90
C TYR A 41 -0.31 0.59 7.54
N GLN A 42 0.96 0.96 7.48
CA GLN A 42 1.66 1.20 6.23
C GLN A 42 2.39 -0.06 5.79
N TRP A 43 2.19 -0.42 4.53
CA TRP A 43 2.76 -1.59 3.90
C TRP A 43 3.73 -1.20 2.81
N ILE A 44 4.87 -1.88 2.77
CA ILE A 44 5.76 -1.88 1.61
C ILE A 44 5.72 -3.27 0.99
N CYS A 45 5.20 -3.33 -0.23
CA CYS A 45 5.06 -4.58 -0.97
C CYS A 45 5.92 -4.55 -2.24
N GLN A 46 6.75 -5.57 -2.42
CA GLN A 46 7.45 -5.76 -3.68
C GLN A 46 6.44 -6.14 -4.77
N LEU A 47 6.51 -5.44 -5.89
CA LEU A 47 5.77 -5.70 -7.11
C LEU A 47 6.62 -6.53 -8.08
N ASN A 48 5.97 -7.21 -9.03
CA ASN A 48 6.64 -7.90 -10.13
C ASN A 48 6.13 -7.39 -11.48
N TRP A 49 6.81 -7.75 -12.56
CA TRP A 49 6.42 -7.38 -13.92
C TRP A 49 5.48 -8.41 -14.58
N ALA A 50 5.24 -9.55 -13.94
CA ALA A 50 4.34 -10.58 -14.46
C ALA A 50 2.90 -10.06 -14.51
N PRO A 51 2.06 -10.55 -15.45
CA PRO A 51 0.67 -10.10 -15.61
C PRO A 51 -0.27 -10.70 -14.54
N ASP A 52 0.21 -10.82 -13.33
CA ASP A 52 -0.56 -11.28 -12.16
C ASP A 52 -0.58 -10.18 -11.07
N SER A 53 -1.42 -10.34 -10.07
CA SER A 53 -1.57 -9.40 -8.96
C SER A 53 -0.86 -9.84 -7.67
N TRP A 54 0.12 -10.74 -7.78
CA TRP A 54 0.91 -11.14 -6.64
C TRP A 54 1.87 -10.04 -6.21
N THR A 55 1.84 -9.70 -4.92
CA THR A 55 2.85 -8.86 -4.28
C THR A 55 3.57 -9.63 -3.20
N ALA A 56 4.70 -9.13 -2.74
CA ALA A 56 5.37 -9.65 -1.55
C ALA A 56 5.40 -8.54 -0.49
N PRO A 57 4.63 -8.63 0.59
CA PRO A 57 4.81 -7.74 1.73
C PRO A 57 6.21 -7.94 2.31
N LEU A 58 7.01 -6.88 2.30
CA LEU A 58 8.37 -6.90 2.84
C LEU A 58 8.47 -6.22 4.18
N ASP A 59 7.67 -5.17 4.36
CA ASP A 59 7.60 -4.46 5.63
C ASP A 59 6.18 -3.94 5.88
N VAL A 60 5.74 -4.05 7.11
CA VAL A 60 4.43 -3.56 7.56
C VAL A 60 4.58 -2.98 8.94
N CYS A 61 4.26 -1.71 9.10
CA CYS A 61 4.30 -1.04 10.39
C CYS A 61 3.00 -0.30 10.69
N ARG A 62 2.64 -0.24 11.97
CA ARG A 62 1.56 0.60 12.45
C ARG A 62 2.06 2.03 12.62
N ILE A 63 1.31 2.99 12.11
CA ILE A 63 1.60 4.41 12.28
C ILE A 63 0.75 4.94 13.43
N PRO A 64 1.34 5.30 14.57
CA PRO A 64 0.61 5.92 15.67
C PRO A 64 -0.03 7.25 15.24
N PRO A 65 -1.19 7.64 15.78
CA PRO A 65 -1.86 8.90 15.42
C PRO A 65 -1.04 10.15 15.70
N THR A 66 -0.09 10.08 16.62
CA THR A 66 0.83 11.16 16.99
C THR A 66 2.05 11.26 16.07
N ALA A 67 2.31 10.23 15.25
CA ALA A 67 3.46 10.23 14.35
C ALA A 67 3.18 11.05 13.09
N ASN A 68 4.20 11.73 12.61
CA ASN A 68 4.16 12.32 11.27
C ASN A 68 4.28 11.21 10.23
N THR A 69 3.24 11.02 9.42
CA THR A 69 3.17 9.95 8.41
C THR A 69 4.34 10.04 7.41
N THR A 70 4.74 11.26 7.02
CA THR A 70 5.87 11.46 6.09
C THR A 70 7.17 10.96 6.71
N ASN A 71 7.47 11.32 7.96
CA ASN A 71 8.67 10.86 8.65
C ASN A 71 8.66 9.34 8.85
N ALA A 72 7.53 8.77 9.29
CA ALA A 72 7.39 7.33 9.43
C ALA A 72 7.61 6.59 8.10
N THR A 73 7.16 7.17 6.98
CA THR A 73 7.40 6.63 5.63
C THR A 73 8.88 6.66 5.26
N ILE A 74 9.56 7.78 5.52
CA ILE A 74 10.99 7.95 5.26
C ILE A 74 11.80 6.91 6.04
N ASP A 75 11.52 6.79 7.34
CA ASP A 75 12.20 5.84 8.22
C ASP A 75 11.99 4.39 7.76
N GLN A 76 10.77 4.04 7.37
CA GLN A 76 10.44 2.70 6.87
C GLN A 76 11.17 2.38 5.56
N VAL A 77 11.22 3.32 4.62
CA VAL A 77 11.95 3.15 3.35
C VAL A 77 13.45 3.03 3.60
N ARG A 78 14.05 3.91 4.43
CA ARG A 78 15.47 3.83 4.80
C ARG A 78 15.82 2.46 5.40
N HIS A 79 15.01 2.03 6.37
CA HIS A 79 15.21 0.74 7.02
C HIS A 79 15.16 -0.41 6.02
N LEU A 80 14.18 -0.40 5.11
CA LEU A 80 14.06 -1.44 4.09
C LEU A 80 15.24 -1.42 3.12
N VAL A 81 15.67 -0.24 2.61
CA VAL A 81 16.82 -0.14 1.70
C VAL A 81 18.09 -0.65 2.36
N THR A 82 18.33 -0.30 3.62
CA THR A 82 19.46 -0.81 4.39
C THR A 82 19.44 -2.34 4.49
N ARG A 83 18.27 -2.94 4.71
CA ARG A 83 18.11 -4.41 4.77
C ARG A 83 18.22 -5.11 3.43
N LEU A 84 17.85 -4.45 2.34
CA LEU A 84 18.01 -4.99 0.99
C LEU A 84 19.49 -5.05 0.58
N GLY A 85 20.34 -4.20 1.16
CA GLY A 85 21.75 -4.09 0.81
C GLY A 85 21.95 -3.59 -0.62
N GLU A 86 23.09 -3.95 -1.21
CA GLU A 86 23.36 -3.62 -2.60
C GLU A 86 22.54 -4.51 -3.54
N THR A 87 21.69 -3.87 -4.33
CA THR A 87 20.88 -4.51 -5.37
C THR A 87 21.37 -4.10 -6.75
N ALA A 88 21.25 -4.98 -7.75
CA ALA A 88 21.64 -4.68 -9.12
C ALA A 88 20.86 -3.48 -9.69
N GLU A 89 19.54 -3.45 -9.44
CA GLU A 89 18.67 -2.32 -9.81
C GLU A 89 18.48 -1.39 -8.61
N VAL A 90 18.43 -0.07 -8.89
CA VAL A 90 18.05 0.91 -7.87
C VAL A 90 16.60 0.65 -7.45
N PRO A 91 16.30 0.50 -6.14
CA PRO A 91 14.95 0.31 -5.64
C PRO A 91 14.04 1.50 -6.01
N LEU A 92 12.93 1.25 -6.69
CA LEU A 92 11.91 2.25 -7.03
C LEU A 92 10.72 2.08 -6.09
N PHE A 93 10.44 3.10 -5.28
CA PHE A 93 9.28 3.17 -4.38
C PHE A 93 8.16 3.99 -5.02
N VAL A 94 6.96 3.41 -5.09
CA VAL A 94 5.81 3.99 -5.79
C VAL A 94 4.71 4.30 -4.78
N PHE A 95 4.28 5.56 -4.78
CA PHE A 95 3.32 6.13 -3.82
C PHE A 95 2.06 6.65 -4.52
N ASP A 96 0.95 6.72 -3.80
CA ASP A 96 -0.25 7.42 -4.25
C ASP A 96 -0.19 8.92 -3.90
N ALA A 97 -1.20 9.66 -4.36
CA ALA A 97 -1.32 11.13 -4.18
C ALA A 97 -1.52 11.58 -2.71
N GLY A 98 -1.71 10.65 -1.78
CA GLY A 98 -1.81 10.93 -0.34
C GLY A 98 -0.48 11.25 0.35
N TYR A 99 0.65 11.00 -0.30
CA TYR A 99 1.99 11.20 0.24
C TYR A 99 2.58 12.55 -0.20
N ASP A 100 3.53 13.07 0.57
CA ASP A 100 4.33 14.25 0.19
C ASP A 100 5.61 13.82 -0.54
N PRO A 101 5.58 13.79 -1.89
CA PRO A 101 6.73 13.29 -2.65
C PRO A 101 7.96 14.20 -2.55
N ILE A 102 7.76 15.48 -2.24
CA ILE A 102 8.85 16.46 -2.18
C ILE A 102 9.65 16.25 -0.89
N ALA A 103 8.95 16.11 0.24
CA ALA A 103 9.61 15.81 1.51
C ALA A 103 10.28 14.44 1.48
N ILE A 104 9.58 13.40 1.00
CA ILE A 104 10.13 12.05 0.90
C ILE A 104 11.37 12.03 0.00
N GLY A 105 11.30 12.64 -1.19
CA GLY A 105 12.43 12.68 -2.11
C GLY A 105 13.62 13.49 -1.59
N HIS A 106 13.38 14.57 -0.84
CA HIS A 106 14.42 15.36 -0.19
C HIS A 106 15.17 14.56 0.87
N GLU A 107 14.41 13.98 1.80
CA GLU A 107 14.98 13.23 2.92
C GLU A 107 15.63 11.89 2.52
N LEU A 108 15.23 11.32 1.39
CA LEU A 108 15.85 10.11 0.85
C LEU A 108 16.94 10.41 -0.19
N GLY A 109 17.33 11.67 -0.38
CA GLY A 109 18.33 12.08 -1.37
C GLY A 109 19.72 11.49 -1.14
N ASP A 110 20.03 11.08 0.08
CA ASP A 110 21.27 10.38 0.48
C ASP A 110 21.16 8.84 0.37
N VAL A 111 19.96 8.30 0.10
CA VAL A 111 19.69 6.88 0.00
C VAL A 111 19.67 6.46 -1.47
N ARG A 112 20.32 5.34 -1.80
CA ARG A 112 20.29 4.78 -3.15
C ARG A 112 18.91 4.20 -3.48
N CYS A 113 17.95 5.07 -3.75
CA CYS A 113 16.59 4.71 -4.16
C CYS A 113 15.97 5.76 -5.08
N GLU A 114 14.90 5.39 -5.74
CA GLU A 114 14.05 6.27 -6.55
C GLU A 114 12.66 6.36 -5.91
N VAL A 115 12.08 7.55 -5.95
CA VAL A 115 10.72 7.85 -5.49
C VAL A 115 9.85 8.23 -6.67
N LEU A 116 8.74 7.56 -6.85
CA LEU A 116 7.72 7.86 -7.85
C LEU A 116 6.39 8.04 -7.16
N CYS A 117 5.79 9.21 -7.26
CA CYS A 117 4.53 9.51 -6.58
C CYS A 117 3.53 10.14 -7.53
N ARG A 118 2.27 9.74 -7.42
CA ARG A 118 1.20 10.46 -8.09
C ARG A 118 1.05 11.85 -7.51
N ILE A 119 0.90 12.83 -8.38
CA ILE A 119 0.56 14.19 -8.01
C ILE A 119 -0.78 14.59 -8.64
N ARG A 120 -1.44 15.57 -8.04
CA ARG A 120 -2.70 16.09 -8.56
C ARG A 120 -2.43 17.05 -9.72
N ASP A 121 -3.37 17.20 -10.60
CA ASP A 121 -3.34 18.09 -11.78
C ASP A 121 -3.37 19.59 -11.42
N ASP A 122 -3.75 19.94 -10.18
CA ASP A 122 -3.72 21.32 -9.69
C ASP A 122 -2.32 21.81 -9.26
N ARG A 123 -1.32 20.90 -9.26
CA ARG A 123 0.04 21.23 -8.80
C ARG A 123 0.75 22.23 -9.72
N VAL A 124 1.53 23.07 -9.07
CA VAL A 124 2.35 24.10 -9.71
C VAL A 124 3.80 23.88 -9.36
N PHE A 125 4.62 23.91 -10.38
CA PHE A 125 6.07 23.82 -10.28
C PHE A 125 6.71 25.03 -10.94
N HIS A 126 8.01 25.18 -10.77
CA HIS A 126 8.84 26.23 -11.37
C HIS A 126 10.08 25.60 -11.96
N ALA A 127 10.54 26.11 -13.07
CA ALA A 127 11.88 25.84 -13.58
C ALA A 127 12.94 26.56 -12.74
N ASP A 128 14.20 26.27 -12.99
CA ASP A 128 15.29 26.98 -12.36
C ASP A 128 15.20 28.50 -12.62
N ALA A 129 15.63 29.28 -11.64
CA ALA A 129 15.72 30.72 -11.82
C ALA A 129 16.72 31.06 -12.97
N PRO A 130 16.40 32.08 -13.77
CA PRO A 130 17.36 32.52 -14.81
C PRO A 130 18.64 32.97 -14.17
N PRO A 131 19.78 32.83 -14.87
CA PRO A 131 21.06 33.32 -14.41
C PRO A 131 20.97 34.82 -14.10
N ARG A 132 21.70 35.27 -13.10
CA ARG A 132 21.77 36.71 -12.75
C ARG A 132 22.31 37.49 -13.93
N PRO A 133 21.62 38.53 -14.38
CA PRO A 133 22.20 39.45 -15.34
C PRO A 133 23.39 40.15 -14.69
N ASN A 134 24.46 40.32 -15.44
CA ASN A 134 25.64 41.08 -14.97
C ASN A 134 25.26 42.56 -14.83
N ARG A 135 24.98 43.00 -13.61
CA ARG A 135 24.55 44.40 -13.30
C ARG A 135 25.59 45.03 -12.36
N PRO A 136 25.81 46.35 -12.43
CA PRO A 136 26.63 47.06 -11.47
C PRO A 136 26.16 46.83 -10.04
N PRO A 137 27.08 46.80 -9.04
CA PRO A 137 26.69 46.69 -7.63
C PRO A 137 25.71 47.80 -7.23
N GLY A 138 24.66 47.45 -6.47
CA GLY A 138 23.65 48.41 -6.00
C GLY A 138 22.47 48.67 -6.96
N THR A 139 22.50 48.14 -8.21
CA THR A 139 21.44 48.33 -9.19
C THR A 139 20.54 47.10 -9.30
N GLY A 140 19.64 46.88 -8.41
CA GLY A 140 18.61 45.82 -8.57
C GLY A 140 18.12 45.26 -7.28
N GLY A 141 16.89 44.72 -7.30
CA GLY A 141 16.25 44.03 -6.18
C GLY A 141 16.78 42.62 -5.96
N ARG A 142 16.23 41.90 -4.97
CA ARG A 142 16.52 40.50 -4.71
C ARG A 142 16.31 39.65 -5.98
N PRO A 143 17.31 38.85 -6.40
CA PRO A 143 17.14 37.99 -7.56
C PRO A 143 15.97 37.02 -7.40
N PRO A 144 15.28 36.70 -8.52
CA PRO A 144 14.22 35.68 -8.46
C PRO A 144 14.82 34.35 -8.04
N ARG A 145 14.11 33.66 -7.18
CA ARG A 145 14.49 32.31 -6.70
C ARG A 145 13.94 31.19 -7.59
N HIS A 146 12.86 31.48 -8.28
CA HIS A 146 12.12 30.56 -9.12
C HIS A 146 12.04 31.11 -10.54
N GLY A 147 12.16 30.23 -11.52
CA GLY A 147 12.01 30.55 -12.92
C GLY A 147 10.53 30.47 -13.39
N PRO A 148 10.31 30.28 -14.70
CA PRO A 148 8.97 30.19 -15.28
C PRO A 148 8.10 29.15 -14.58
N ARG A 149 6.81 29.44 -14.56
CA ARG A 149 5.80 28.61 -13.92
C ARG A 149 5.37 27.47 -14.85
N PHE A 150 5.27 26.27 -14.30
CA PHE A 150 4.69 25.08 -14.90
C PHE A 150 3.47 24.66 -14.07
N LYS A 151 2.27 24.66 -14.64
CA LYS A 151 1.05 24.20 -13.98
C LYS A 151 0.49 22.97 -14.71
N CYS A 152 0.36 21.84 -13.99
CA CYS A 152 -0.08 20.57 -14.59
C CYS A 152 -1.43 20.67 -15.35
N SER A 153 -2.38 21.49 -14.86
CA SER A 153 -3.68 21.70 -15.50
C SER A 153 -3.69 22.76 -16.61
N GLN A 154 -2.55 23.38 -16.95
CA GLN A 154 -2.50 24.48 -17.92
C GLN A 154 -1.46 24.22 -19.01
N PRO A 155 -1.85 23.59 -20.13
CA PRO A 155 -0.93 23.23 -21.21
C PRO A 155 -0.08 24.37 -21.75
N ALA A 156 -0.63 25.59 -21.82
CA ALA A 156 0.09 26.79 -22.27
C ALA A 156 1.30 27.16 -21.36
N SER A 157 1.41 26.57 -20.17
CA SER A 157 2.55 26.77 -19.25
C SER A 157 3.65 25.72 -19.39
N TRP A 158 3.46 24.71 -20.25
CA TRP A 158 4.43 23.63 -20.40
C TRP A 158 5.43 23.99 -21.49
N PRO A 159 6.74 23.93 -21.22
CA PRO A 159 7.74 23.93 -22.29
C PRO A 159 7.65 22.60 -23.05
N GLU A 160 8.37 22.52 -24.18
CA GLU A 160 8.55 21.22 -24.84
C GLU A 160 9.11 20.19 -23.87
N PRO A 161 8.58 18.96 -23.87
CA PRO A 161 9.12 17.90 -23.01
C PRO A 161 10.55 17.56 -23.41
N VAL A 162 11.42 17.37 -22.40
CA VAL A 162 12.81 16.99 -22.63
C VAL A 162 12.92 15.54 -23.12
N ALA A 163 12.00 14.69 -22.66
CA ALA A 163 11.91 13.31 -23.11
C ALA A 163 10.47 12.91 -23.35
N THR A 164 10.25 12.14 -24.41
CA THR A 164 8.94 11.59 -24.79
C THR A 164 9.10 10.10 -25.10
N LEU A 165 8.20 9.28 -24.57
CA LEU A 165 8.10 7.85 -24.84
C LEU A 165 6.70 7.53 -25.35
N THR A 166 6.60 6.75 -26.42
CA THR A 166 5.34 6.13 -26.88
C THR A 166 5.46 4.61 -26.74
N ALA A 167 4.48 3.98 -26.12
CA ALA A 167 4.42 2.54 -25.94
C ALA A 167 3.00 2.04 -26.23
N VAL A 168 2.85 0.74 -26.45
CA VAL A 168 1.53 0.09 -26.62
C VAL A 168 1.33 -0.92 -25.49
N ASP A 169 0.17 -0.82 -24.84
CA ASP A 169 -0.25 -1.75 -23.79
C ASP A 169 -1.60 -2.38 -24.13
N SER A 170 -1.73 -3.67 -23.88
CA SER A 170 -2.95 -4.43 -24.23
C SER A 170 -4.21 -3.99 -23.47
N ARG A 171 -4.07 -3.30 -22.33
CA ARG A 171 -5.19 -2.83 -21.48
C ARG A 171 -5.52 -1.36 -21.69
N TYR A 172 -4.53 -0.56 -22.10
CA TYR A 172 -4.63 0.89 -22.13
C TYR A 172 -4.48 1.48 -23.53
N GLY A 173 -4.15 0.66 -24.55
CA GLY A 173 -3.88 1.09 -25.92
C GLY A 173 -2.56 1.82 -26.02
N THR A 174 -2.51 2.86 -26.79
CA THR A 174 -1.33 3.73 -26.93
C THR A 174 -1.12 4.54 -25.66
N ILE A 175 0.11 4.52 -25.15
CA ILE A 175 0.53 5.28 -23.98
C ILE A 175 1.58 6.28 -24.42
N THR A 176 1.36 7.54 -24.08
CA THR A 176 2.30 8.62 -24.30
C THR A 176 2.81 9.13 -22.95
N VAL A 177 4.12 9.19 -22.78
CA VAL A 177 4.78 9.65 -21.56
C VAL A 177 5.68 10.82 -21.90
N ASN A 178 5.43 11.96 -21.27
CA ASN A 178 6.25 13.17 -21.41
C ASN A 178 6.93 13.51 -20.08
N ALA A 179 8.16 13.97 -20.13
CA ALA A 179 8.94 14.29 -18.93
C ALA A 179 9.57 15.69 -19.01
N TRP A 180 9.51 16.38 -17.86
CA TRP A 180 10.10 17.71 -17.65
C TRP A 180 10.99 17.63 -16.39
N PRO A 181 12.29 17.49 -16.54
CA PRO A 181 13.24 17.44 -15.43
C PRO A 181 13.48 18.82 -14.82
N ARG A 182 14.12 18.84 -13.64
CA ARG A 182 14.55 20.05 -12.92
C ARG A 182 13.41 21.02 -12.58
N LEU A 183 12.21 20.51 -12.45
CA LEU A 183 11.08 21.28 -11.91
C LEU A 183 11.07 21.18 -10.39
N HIS A 184 10.65 22.25 -9.71
CA HIS A 184 10.52 22.28 -8.25
C HIS A 184 9.27 23.05 -7.80
N PRO A 185 8.59 22.65 -6.71
CA PRO A 185 7.51 23.44 -6.15
C PRO A 185 8.06 24.64 -5.36
N ARG A 186 7.22 25.65 -5.16
CA ARG A 186 7.49 26.70 -4.19
C ARG A 186 7.12 26.19 -2.80
N LEU A 187 8.12 25.90 -1.99
CA LEU A 187 7.95 25.45 -0.62
C LEU A 187 7.74 26.63 0.33
N LEU A 188 6.92 26.42 1.35
CA LEU A 188 6.64 27.39 2.41
C LEU A 188 7.11 26.82 3.75
N CYS A 189 7.49 27.69 4.70
CA CYS A 189 7.91 27.32 6.07
C CYS A 189 6.70 26.79 6.89
N ARG A 190 6.14 25.65 6.49
CA ARG A 190 5.02 24.96 7.15
C ARG A 190 5.09 23.45 6.95
N GLY A 191 4.40 22.70 7.80
CA GLY A 191 4.42 21.25 7.77
C GLY A 191 5.84 20.70 7.95
N HIS A 192 6.30 19.87 7.04
CA HIS A 192 7.67 19.32 7.05
C HIS A 192 8.76 20.42 7.03
N TRP A 193 8.47 21.56 6.39
CA TRP A 193 9.42 22.67 6.15
C TRP A 193 9.35 23.77 7.21
N ARG A 194 8.66 23.54 8.34
CA ARG A 194 8.40 24.56 9.37
C ARG A 194 9.70 25.16 9.95
N ASP A 195 10.66 24.29 10.22
CA ASP A 195 11.87 24.64 10.96
C ASP A 195 13.01 25.15 10.06
N PHE A 196 12.71 25.36 8.78
CA PHE A 196 13.63 25.97 7.83
C PHE A 196 13.43 27.48 7.76
N ASP A 197 14.47 28.27 7.96
CA ASP A 197 14.42 29.72 7.70
C ASP A 197 14.04 30.00 6.25
N GLN A 198 14.60 29.22 5.35
CA GLN A 198 14.29 29.20 3.92
C GLN A 198 14.29 27.77 3.41
N PRO A 199 13.10 27.22 3.06
CA PRO A 199 13.03 25.86 2.53
C PRO A 199 13.92 25.66 1.29
N PRO A 200 14.52 24.49 1.09
CA PRO A 200 15.40 24.22 -0.03
C PRO A 200 14.67 24.28 -1.39
N ILE A 201 15.42 24.35 -2.48
CA ILE A 201 14.91 24.01 -3.81
C ILE A 201 15.06 22.50 -3.98
N VAL A 202 13.94 21.80 -3.97
CA VAL A 202 13.89 20.34 -4.19
C VAL A 202 13.44 20.10 -5.62
N ALA A 203 14.41 19.86 -6.50
CA ALA A 203 14.15 19.61 -7.91
C ALA A 203 13.88 18.11 -8.15
N GLY A 204 13.02 17.84 -9.12
CA GLY A 204 12.72 16.49 -9.59
C GLY A 204 12.18 16.51 -11.01
N THR A 205 11.65 15.40 -11.49
CA THR A 205 11.07 15.27 -12.81
C THR A 205 9.55 15.14 -12.69
N VAL A 206 8.84 16.04 -13.37
CA VAL A 206 7.39 15.92 -13.56
C VAL A 206 7.15 15.05 -14.79
N ILE A 207 6.32 14.02 -14.65
CA ILE A 207 6.02 13.07 -15.72
C ILE A 207 4.51 13.09 -15.95
N ARG A 208 4.09 13.25 -17.22
CA ARG A 208 2.71 13.11 -17.65
C ARG A 208 2.57 11.80 -18.41
N VAL A 209 1.65 10.97 -17.97
CA VAL A 209 1.28 9.73 -18.64
C VAL A 209 -0.13 9.88 -19.19
N GLU A 210 -0.32 9.65 -20.47
CA GLU A 210 -1.60 9.68 -21.15
C GLU A 210 -1.88 8.33 -21.81
N VAL A 211 -3.09 7.82 -21.62
CA VAL A 211 -3.51 6.52 -22.17
C VAL A 211 -4.66 6.71 -23.15
N GLU A 212 -4.69 5.90 -24.19
CA GLU A 212 -5.71 5.96 -25.23
C GLU A 212 -7.10 5.63 -24.67
N HIS A 213 -7.19 4.59 -23.84
CA HIS A 213 -8.45 4.18 -23.21
C HIS A 213 -8.23 3.64 -21.80
N LEU A 214 -9.31 3.61 -21.01
CA LEU A 214 -9.34 3.03 -19.67
C LEU A 214 -10.11 1.71 -19.72
N PRO A 215 -9.61 0.64 -19.08
CA PRO A 215 -10.27 -0.68 -19.08
C PRO A 215 -11.68 -0.66 -18.47
N LYS A 216 -11.91 0.25 -17.51
CA LYS A 216 -13.21 0.47 -16.87
C LYS A 216 -13.41 1.98 -16.69
N PRO A 217 -13.91 2.67 -17.70
CA PRO A 217 -14.13 4.11 -17.61
C PRO A 217 -15.22 4.40 -16.57
N THR A 218 -14.93 5.35 -15.69
CA THR A 218 -15.90 5.93 -14.76
C THR A 218 -15.98 7.43 -15.02
N ALA A 219 -17.05 8.10 -14.62
CA ALA A 219 -17.21 9.54 -14.80
C ALA A 219 -16.08 10.39 -14.18
N ARG A 220 -15.34 9.83 -13.20
CA ARG A 220 -14.22 10.51 -12.53
C ARG A 220 -12.84 10.03 -13.00
N ALA A 221 -12.78 9.01 -13.85
CA ALA A 221 -11.52 8.45 -14.31
C ALA A 221 -10.93 9.33 -15.44
N THR A 222 -9.70 9.76 -15.26
CA THR A 222 -8.98 10.56 -16.25
C THR A 222 -8.01 9.67 -17.03
N LYS A 223 -7.89 9.93 -18.33
CA LYS A 223 -6.90 9.28 -19.20
C LYS A 223 -5.49 9.83 -18.97
N THR A 224 -5.37 10.92 -18.24
CA THR A 224 -4.12 11.60 -17.94
C THR A 224 -3.75 11.41 -16.47
N LEU A 225 -2.50 11.12 -16.23
CA LEU A 225 -1.90 10.89 -14.93
C LEU A 225 -0.63 11.74 -14.80
N TRP A 226 -0.48 12.42 -13.66
CA TRP A 226 0.71 13.18 -13.33
C TRP A 226 1.51 12.48 -12.25
N LEU A 227 2.82 12.36 -12.47
CA LEU A 227 3.76 11.75 -11.53
C LEU A 227 4.88 12.74 -11.23
N TRP A 228 5.41 12.63 -10.03
CA TRP A 228 6.67 13.21 -9.60
C TRP A 228 7.67 12.08 -9.42
N TRP A 229 8.85 12.26 -9.99
CA TRP A 229 9.97 11.36 -9.80
C TRP A 229 11.16 12.11 -9.20
N SER A 230 11.86 11.47 -8.23
CA SER A 230 13.14 11.89 -7.70
C SER A 230 14.06 10.69 -7.53
N GLY A 231 15.33 10.88 -7.86
CA GLY A 231 16.37 9.86 -7.80
C GLY A 231 17.66 10.41 -8.42
N ALA A 232 18.70 9.59 -8.49
CA ALA A 232 19.94 9.95 -9.14
C ALA A 232 19.84 9.77 -10.66
N GLY A 233 20.26 10.77 -11.42
CA GLY A 233 20.25 10.74 -12.88
C GLY A 233 18.89 11.04 -13.50
N GLU A 234 18.55 10.35 -14.58
CA GLU A 234 17.30 10.50 -15.32
C GLU A 234 16.35 9.32 -15.09
N PRO A 235 15.02 9.55 -15.04
CA PRO A 235 14.07 8.46 -14.88
C PRO A 235 13.98 7.56 -16.11
N ASP A 236 13.95 6.26 -15.91
CA ASP A 236 13.48 5.33 -16.94
C ASP A 236 11.95 5.49 -17.08
N LEU A 237 11.50 6.19 -18.10
CA LEU A 237 10.09 6.49 -18.33
C LEU A 237 9.26 5.22 -18.54
N HIS A 238 9.84 4.19 -19.18
CA HIS A 238 9.15 2.92 -19.40
C HIS A 238 8.92 2.19 -18.08
N ARG A 239 9.91 2.21 -17.19
CA ARG A 239 9.80 1.66 -15.83
C ARG A 239 8.81 2.45 -14.98
N CYS A 240 8.84 3.79 -15.04
CA CYS A 240 7.99 4.66 -14.22
C CYS A 240 6.50 4.44 -14.48
N TRP A 241 6.03 4.54 -15.74
CA TRP A 241 4.60 4.40 -16.00
C TRP A 241 4.09 2.99 -15.69
N ARG A 242 4.86 1.96 -16.01
CA ARG A 242 4.50 0.57 -15.70
C ARG A 242 4.46 0.31 -14.21
N ALA A 243 5.47 0.79 -13.45
CA ALA A 243 5.51 0.65 -12.00
C ALA A 243 4.31 1.30 -11.35
N TYR A 244 3.92 2.50 -11.81
CA TYR A 244 2.75 3.18 -11.26
C TYR A 244 1.45 2.41 -11.55
N LEU A 245 1.25 1.87 -12.72
CA LEU A 245 0.06 1.05 -13.03
C LEU A 245 0.04 -0.25 -12.21
N ARG A 246 1.21 -0.83 -11.93
CA ARG A 246 1.34 -2.03 -11.07
C ARG A 246 1.14 -1.73 -9.58
N ARG A 247 1.20 -0.47 -9.14
CA ARG A 247 0.93 -0.09 -7.76
C ARG A 247 -0.43 -0.61 -7.26
N PHE A 248 -1.43 -0.65 -8.13
CA PHE A 248 -2.75 -1.16 -7.79
C PHE A 248 -2.78 -2.61 -7.31
N ASP A 249 -1.73 -3.38 -7.53
CA ASP A 249 -1.67 -4.77 -7.04
C ASP A 249 -1.62 -4.84 -5.51
N ILE A 250 -1.16 -3.79 -4.81
CA ILE A 250 -1.22 -3.71 -3.34
C ILE A 250 -2.67 -3.70 -2.84
N GLU A 251 -3.60 -3.08 -3.58
CA GLU A 251 -5.02 -3.08 -3.26
C GLU A 251 -5.63 -4.49 -3.30
N HIS A 252 -5.18 -5.32 -4.25
CA HIS A 252 -5.57 -6.74 -4.29
C HIS A 252 -5.04 -7.48 -3.06
N THR A 253 -3.84 -7.16 -2.61
CA THR A 253 -3.26 -7.72 -1.39
C THR A 253 -4.05 -7.31 -0.16
N PHE A 254 -4.42 -6.05 -0.01
CA PHE A 254 -5.28 -5.58 1.09
C PHE A 254 -6.63 -6.27 1.08
N ARG A 255 -7.27 -6.37 -0.08
CA ARG A 255 -8.56 -7.07 -0.21
C ARG A 255 -8.44 -8.54 0.19
N PHE A 256 -7.39 -9.22 -0.24
CA PHE A 256 -7.15 -10.62 0.10
C PHE A 256 -6.84 -10.78 1.59
N ALA A 257 -6.00 -9.92 2.17
CA ALA A 257 -5.71 -9.92 3.60
C ALA A 257 -6.97 -9.69 4.44
N LYS A 258 -7.79 -8.69 4.10
CA LYS A 258 -9.02 -8.35 4.83
C LYS A 258 -10.10 -9.43 4.66
N ASN A 259 -10.43 -9.81 3.43
CA ASN A 259 -11.59 -10.64 3.13
C ASN A 259 -11.31 -12.14 3.25
N THR A 260 -10.07 -12.58 3.03
CA THR A 260 -9.72 -14.01 2.99
C THR A 260 -8.99 -14.47 4.24
N PHE A 261 -8.06 -13.67 4.76
CA PHE A 261 -7.35 -13.97 6.00
C PHE A 261 -8.01 -13.34 7.24
N GLY A 262 -8.98 -12.45 7.06
CA GLY A 262 -9.63 -11.77 8.17
C GLY A 262 -8.68 -10.84 8.93
N TRP A 263 -7.77 -10.16 8.20
CA TRP A 263 -6.77 -9.29 8.84
C TRP A 263 -7.42 -8.29 9.80
N THR A 264 -8.54 -7.71 9.44
CA THR A 264 -9.24 -6.71 10.26
C THR A 264 -10.47 -7.27 10.99
N THR A 265 -10.61 -8.59 11.08
CA THR A 265 -11.78 -9.24 11.69
C THR A 265 -11.66 -9.38 13.21
N PRO A 266 -10.49 -9.71 13.81
CA PRO A 266 -10.42 -9.94 15.26
C PRO A 266 -10.70 -8.66 16.06
N SER A 267 -11.51 -8.81 17.11
CA SER A 267 -11.84 -7.73 18.04
C SER A 267 -10.76 -7.57 19.12
N VAL A 268 -9.51 -7.37 18.68
CA VAL A 268 -8.39 -7.12 19.59
C VAL A 268 -8.51 -5.75 20.26
N CYS A 269 -8.06 -5.64 21.51
CA CYS A 269 -8.24 -4.42 22.32
C CYS A 269 -7.00 -3.53 22.36
N THR A 270 -5.81 -4.06 22.06
CA THR A 270 -4.57 -3.30 22.13
C THR A 270 -3.84 -3.28 20.78
N PRO A 271 -3.08 -2.21 20.49
CA PRO A 271 -2.31 -2.12 19.27
C PRO A 271 -1.26 -3.23 19.14
N GLU A 272 -0.67 -3.71 20.26
CA GLU A 272 0.31 -4.80 20.23
C GLU A 272 -0.32 -6.15 19.83
N GLN A 273 -1.58 -6.38 20.19
CA GLN A 273 -2.33 -7.54 19.71
C GLN A 273 -2.60 -7.43 18.19
N ALA A 274 -2.95 -6.23 17.73
CA ALA A 274 -3.13 -5.96 16.31
C ALA A 274 -1.82 -6.13 15.52
N ASP A 275 -0.70 -5.67 16.07
CA ASP A 275 0.63 -5.81 15.45
C ASP A 275 1.02 -7.30 15.32
N ARG A 276 0.82 -8.10 16.38
CA ARG A 276 1.07 -9.56 16.33
C ARG A 276 0.17 -10.26 15.30
N TRP A 277 -1.11 -9.93 15.26
CA TRP A 277 -2.02 -10.50 14.28
C TRP A 277 -1.64 -10.10 12.85
N THR A 278 -1.29 -8.84 12.64
CA THR A 278 -0.80 -8.34 11.34
C THR A 278 0.44 -9.13 10.90
N SER A 279 1.39 -9.36 11.79
CA SER A 279 2.59 -10.16 11.50
C SER A 279 2.26 -11.60 11.07
N LEU A 280 1.28 -12.24 11.73
CA LEU A 280 0.81 -13.58 11.34
C LEU A 280 0.17 -13.58 9.95
N VAL A 281 -0.63 -12.56 9.63
CA VAL A 281 -1.25 -12.43 8.30
C VAL A 281 -0.19 -12.21 7.22
N VAL A 282 0.82 -11.37 7.47
CA VAL A 282 1.95 -11.16 6.57
C VAL A 282 2.73 -12.44 6.35
N ALA A 283 3.02 -13.20 7.42
CA ALA A 283 3.68 -14.48 7.32
C ALA A 283 2.88 -15.49 6.47
N ALA A 284 1.54 -15.53 6.65
CA ALA A 284 0.66 -16.39 5.86
C ALA A 284 0.65 -15.99 4.37
N LEU A 285 0.64 -14.69 4.05
CA LEU A 285 0.75 -14.19 2.67
C LEU A 285 2.09 -14.63 2.04
N THR A 286 3.18 -14.50 2.78
CA THR A 286 4.52 -14.93 2.34
C THR A 286 4.58 -16.43 2.11
N GLN A 287 4.01 -17.25 3.01
CA GLN A 287 3.93 -18.69 2.84
C GLN A 287 3.16 -19.10 1.57
N LEU A 288 2.02 -18.45 1.29
CA LEU A 288 1.27 -18.71 0.06
C LEU A 288 2.09 -18.36 -1.19
N ARG A 289 2.81 -17.23 -1.16
CA ARG A 289 3.65 -16.82 -2.27
C ARG A 289 4.76 -17.86 -2.54
N LEU A 290 5.43 -18.33 -1.49
CA LEU A 290 6.47 -19.36 -1.60
C LEU A 290 5.91 -20.72 -2.06
N ALA A 291 4.68 -21.04 -1.64
CA ALA A 291 4.01 -22.29 -2.01
C ALA A 291 3.47 -22.31 -3.44
N ARG A 292 3.43 -21.17 -4.16
CA ARG A 292 2.79 -21.04 -5.48
C ARG A 292 3.24 -22.11 -6.47
N GLY A 293 4.53 -22.37 -6.53
CA GLY A 293 5.12 -23.39 -7.43
C GLY A 293 4.97 -24.84 -6.96
N LEU A 294 4.51 -25.03 -5.72
CA LEU A 294 4.46 -26.35 -5.08
C LEU A 294 3.05 -26.91 -4.98
N VAL A 295 2.01 -26.09 -5.13
CA VAL A 295 0.63 -26.50 -4.95
C VAL A 295 0.02 -27.02 -6.25
N GLN A 296 -0.84 -28.03 -6.14
CA GLN A 296 -1.73 -28.44 -7.20
C GLN A 296 -2.93 -27.49 -7.32
N ASP A 297 -3.35 -27.13 -8.54
CA ASP A 297 -4.55 -26.32 -8.78
C ASP A 297 -5.83 -27.10 -8.42
N LEU A 298 -6.32 -26.86 -7.21
CA LEU A 298 -7.62 -27.37 -6.75
C LEU A 298 -8.73 -26.43 -7.21
N ARG A 299 -8.98 -26.43 -8.53
CA ARG A 299 -10.01 -25.61 -9.14
C ARG A 299 -11.43 -26.03 -8.74
N LEU A 300 -12.33 -25.05 -8.70
CA LEU A 300 -13.76 -25.29 -8.59
C LEU A 300 -14.32 -25.76 -9.96
N PRO A 301 -15.48 -26.45 -10.01
CA PRO A 301 -16.02 -27.01 -11.25
C PRO A 301 -16.17 -26.00 -12.40
N TRP A 302 -16.48 -24.75 -12.07
CA TRP A 302 -16.68 -23.66 -13.04
C TRP A 302 -15.40 -22.87 -13.39
N GLU A 303 -14.30 -23.14 -12.72
CA GLU A 303 -13.01 -22.46 -12.98
C GLU A 303 -12.24 -23.14 -14.10
N ARG A 304 -11.65 -22.32 -14.99
CA ARG A 304 -10.74 -22.84 -16.02
C ARG A 304 -9.42 -23.32 -15.39
N PRO A 305 -8.79 -24.37 -15.93
CA PRO A 305 -7.45 -24.76 -15.52
C PRO A 305 -6.49 -23.58 -15.69
N LEU A 306 -5.57 -23.42 -14.75
CA LEU A 306 -4.47 -22.46 -14.85
C LEU A 306 -3.14 -23.20 -14.70
N ASP A 307 -2.16 -22.71 -15.43
CA ASP A 307 -0.78 -23.07 -15.20
C ASP A 307 -0.35 -22.63 -13.78
N VAL A 308 0.58 -23.38 -13.17
CA VAL A 308 1.08 -23.12 -11.82
C VAL A 308 1.61 -21.70 -11.69
N THR A 309 2.26 -21.18 -12.75
CA THR A 309 2.78 -19.80 -12.77
C THR A 309 1.70 -18.71 -12.83
N LYS A 310 0.44 -19.09 -13.09
CA LYS A 310 -0.72 -18.19 -13.18
C LYS A 310 -1.70 -18.36 -12.02
N LEU A 311 -1.39 -19.24 -11.06
CA LEU A 311 -2.27 -19.44 -9.89
C LEU A 311 -2.42 -18.14 -9.07
N THR A 312 -3.66 -17.81 -8.76
CA THR A 312 -3.99 -16.67 -7.90
C THR A 312 -3.80 -17.01 -6.41
N PRO A 313 -3.65 -16.03 -5.50
CA PRO A 313 -3.55 -16.29 -4.06
C PRO A 313 -4.66 -17.17 -3.51
N ALA A 314 -5.90 -17.00 -3.98
CA ALA A 314 -7.05 -17.80 -3.55
C ALA A 314 -6.92 -19.28 -3.98
N ARG A 315 -6.40 -19.55 -5.19
CA ARG A 315 -6.17 -20.92 -5.67
C ARG A 315 -5.03 -21.59 -4.94
N VAL A 316 -3.92 -20.89 -4.73
CA VAL A 316 -2.80 -21.37 -3.92
C VAL A 316 -3.26 -21.74 -2.51
N ARG A 317 -4.07 -20.88 -1.87
CA ARG A 317 -4.61 -21.15 -0.52
C ARG A 317 -5.44 -22.45 -0.48
N ARG A 318 -6.22 -22.75 -1.50
CA ARG A 318 -6.97 -24.02 -1.57
C ARG A 318 -6.05 -25.23 -1.63
N GLY A 319 -5.00 -25.17 -2.45
CA GLY A 319 -4.01 -26.26 -2.58
C GLY A 319 -3.08 -26.38 -1.38
N PHE A 320 -2.84 -25.28 -0.64
CA PHE A 320 -1.85 -25.23 0.46
C PHE A 320 -2.12 -26.25 1.56
N ARG A 321 -3.39 -26.53 1.89
CA ARG A 321 -3.75 -27.52 2.92
C ARG A 321 -3.19 -28.92 2.62
N ARG A 322 -3.10 -29.29 1.34
CA ARG A 322 -2.54 -30.60 0.95
C ARG A 322 -1.04 -30.66 1.12
N LEU A 323 -0.32 -29.56 0.89
CA LEU A 323 1.12 -29.49 1.16
C LEU A 323 1.44 -29.67 2.64
N ALA A 324 0.67 -29.02 3.51
CA ALA A 324 0.84 -29.11 4.96
C ALA A 324 0.43 -30.48 5.52
N ALA A 325 -0.51 -31.18 4.86
CA ALA A 325 -0.99 -32.49 5.26
C ALA A 325 -0.11 -33.67 4.77
N THR A 326 0.83 -33.42 3.84
CA THR A 326 1.76 -34.47 3.39
C THR A 326 2.80 -34.70 4.49
N PRO A 327 2.80 -35.87 5.20
CA PRO A 327 3.79 -36.15 6.21
C PRO A 327 5.18 -36.16 5.54
N ARG A 328 6.10 -35.37 6.04
CA ARG A 328 7.51 -35.59 5.70
C ARG A 328 7.86 -36.97 6.26
N HIS A 329 8.02 -37.96 5.41
CA HIS A 329 8.65 -39.21 5.77
C HIS A 329 10.11 -38.92 6.15
N THR A 330 10.33 -38.49 7.40
CA THR A 330 11.62 -38.69 8.05
C THR A 330 11.66 -40.18 8.37
N GLY A 331 12.48 -40.91 7.65
CA GLY A 331 12.66 -42.35 7.86
C GLY A 331 13.20 -42.66 9.25
N GLN A 332 12.29 -42.80 10.22
CA GLN A 332 12.53 -43.59 11.42
C GLN A 332 11.50 -44.71 11.46
N PRO A 333 11.91 -45.95 11.67
CA PRO A 333 10.99 -47.07 11.75
C PRO A 333 10.09 -46.91 12.97
N THR A 334 8.80 -46.94 12.71
CA THR A 334 7.76 -46.92 13.75
C THR A 334 7.91 -48.14 14.63
N LYS A 335 8.21 -48.00 15.92
CA LYS A 335 8.09 -49.07 16.91
C LYS A 335 6.63 -49.51 16.94
N THR A 336 6.39 -50.77 16.54
CA THR A 336 5.09 -51.44 16.63
C THR A 336 4.60 -51.45 18.08
N LEU A 337 3.61 -50.66 18.40
CA LEU A 337 2.88 -50.74 19.68
C LEU A 337 1.97 -51.96 19.61
N THR A 338 2.34 -53.03 20.32
CA THR A 338 1.48 -54.17 20.59
C THR A 338 0.22 -53.72 21.31
N SER A 339 -0.92 -53.93 20.71
CA SER A 339 -2.25 -53.64 21.28
C SER A 339 -2.49 -54.48 22.52
N ARG A 340 -2.56 -53.84 23.67
CA ARG A 340 -3.18 -54.44 24.87
C ARG A 340 -4.68 -54.31 24.72
N THR A 341 -5.37 -55.43 24.54
CA THR A 341 -6.81 -55.59 24.62
C THR A 341 -7.31 -55.12 25.98
N ARG A 342 -8.09 -54.07 25.96
CA ARG A 342 -8.79 -53.55 27.17
C ARG A 342 -10.27 -53.95 27.09
N THR A 343 -10.70 -54.78 28.00
CA THR A 343 -12.08 -55.20 28.19
C THR A 343 -13.01 -53.97 28.47
N PRO A 344 -14.20 -53.86 27.86
CA PRO A 344 -15.08 -52.72 28.09
C PRO A 344 -15.79 -52.83 29.46
N GLN A 345 -15.58 -51.80 30.29
CA GLN A 345 -16.37 -51.59 31.50
C GLN A 345 -17.72 -50.92 31.09
N ARG A 346 -18.84 -51.58 31.47
CA ARG A 346 -20.19 -51.06 31.41
C ARG A 346 -20.31 -49.81 32.28
N HIS A 347 -20.64 -48.65 31.72
CA HIS A 347 -21.10 -47.50 32.46
C HIS A 347 -22.65 -47.44 32.44
N SER A 348 -23.20 -47.38 33.65
CA SER A 348 -24.62 -47.18 33.94
C SER A 348 -25.11 -45.78 33.53
N HIS A 349 -26.28 -45.71 32.89
CA HIS A 349 -26.98 -44.48 32.55
C HIS A 349 -27.32 -43.69 33.82
N ARG A 350 -26.89 -42.45 33.86
CA ARG A 350 -27.31 -41.43 34.81
C ARG A 350 -28.34 -40.53 34.12
N THR A 351 -29.57 -40.57 34.60
CA THR A 351 -30.71 -39.74 34.17
C THR A 351 -30.40 -38.25 34.38
N GLN A 352 -30.52 -37.48 33.31
CA GLN A 352 -30.48 -36.02 33.38
C GLN A 352 -31.83 -35.46 33.80
N THR A 353 -31.84 -34.73 34.90
CA THR A 353 -32.98 -33.91 35.35
C THR A 353 -32.93 -32.55 34.66
N THR A 354 -34.05 -32.21 34.02
CA THR A 354 -34.28 -30.93 33.33
C THR A 354 -34.51 -29.81 34.35
N PRO A 355 -33.90 -28.62 34.22
CA PRO A 355 -34.19 -27.48 35.09
C PRO A 355 -35.53 -26.80 34.70
N PRO A 356 -36.24 -26.14 35.63
CA PRO A 356 -37.55 -25.57 35.41
C PRO A 356 -37.49 -24.27 34.56
N ARG A 357 -38.53 -24.13 33.71
CA ARG A 357 -38.79 -22.96 32.89
C ARG A 357 -39.09 -21.72 33.72
N HIS A 358 -38.34 -20.61 33.51
CA HIS A 358 -38.71 -19.29 34.01
C HIS A 358 -39.96 -18.75 33.30
N GLN A 359 -41.00 -18.45 34.05
CA GLN A 359 -42.16 -17.72 33.60
C GLN A 359 -41.83 -16.23 33.42
N LYS A 360 -42.21 -15.67 32.26
CA LYS A 360 -42.17 -14.23 32.00
C LYS A 360 -43.28 -13.51 32.76
N ARG A 361 -42.94 -12.45 33.49
CA ARG A 361 -43.88 -11.48 34.05
C ARG A 361 -44.40 -10.54 32.93
N PRO A 362 -45.67 -10.13 33.00
CA PRO A 362 -46.24 -9.14 32.08
C PRO A 362 -45.76 -7.71 32.43
N PRO A 363 -45.84 -6.76 31.50
CA PRO A 363 -45.37 -5.37 31.71
C PRO A 363 -46.41 -4.55 32.47
N ASP A 364 -45.97 -3.81 33.47
CA ASP A 364 -46.77 -2.81 34.19
C ASP A 364 -46.98 -1.55 33.33
N HIS A 365 -48.20 -1.11 33.25
CA HIS A 365 -48.62 0.17 32.67
C HIS A 365 -48.16 1.31 33.58
N ALA A 366 -47.37 2.24 33.03
CA ALA A 366 -47.04 3.49 33.66
C ALA A 366 -48.12 4.54 33.35
N THR A 367 -48.65 5.13 34.38
CA THR A 367 -49.54 6.28 34.37
C THR A 367 -48.72 7.57 34.27
N GLN A 368 -49.26 8.52 33.52
CA GLN A 368 -48.86 9.90 33.34
C GLN A 368 -48.60 10.65 34.63
N VAL A 369 -47.60 11.50 34.68
CA VAL A 369 -47.68 12.95 34.92
C VAL A 369 -46.50 13.59 34.23
#